data_5641b23c6aa58c64b749cf8226f9ab1d
#
_entry.id   5641b23c6aa58c64b749cf8226f9ab1d
#
_cell.length_a   1.000
_cell.length_b   1.000
_cell.length_c   1.000
_cell.angle_alpha   90.00
_cell.angle_beta   90.00
_cell.angle_gamma   90.00
#
_symmetry.space_group_name_H-M   'P 1'
#
loop_
_entity.id
_entity.type
_entity.pdbx_description
1 polymer ?
#
loop_
_entity_poly.entity_id
_entity_poly.type
_entity_poly.pdbx_seq_one_letter_code
_entity_poly.pdbx_strand_id
1 'polypeptide(L)'
;MLTHLHIRNYALISHLDIDFQEGFSVMTGETGAGKSIILGALNLVMGARADLKAITEGEERCIIEATFSSPEEIIIRRELSTNGRSRSFVNDEVITQAELKALAQELIDIHSQHESLLIGNDLFQIQVVDAMAGNETEKETYTTAYQQYTQATQSLHQLQQRAARAQADADYIAFQWQQLEDAHLQTEEMEELEAEEYRLAHAEEIQTSLTTALRQLDGDEHSALSLIHQTRINDADVRLAERLESLEIELKDIIADIHRLYDRTERDPQRLDEVQQRISMLQSLMKKHRVRTIDELIVLHKELGLQMQQLANFDEEISKLQVEVDEAYTALCAAAKALTASRLAPCKQIASQLVENLKTLGVPHAKVEIDIQPLEEFAETGKDNVQFLFAANLNQSLRRVAEVASGGEISRLMLCIKALIASTKGLPTIIFDEIDTGVSGAIASQMGEIMRQMANARQIITITHLPQVAVRSQHHYLVYKEDTDVRTETHIRELTTPEHEAEIEKMRSL
;
A
#
# COMPACT_ATOMS: atom_id res chain seq x y z
N MET A 1 -20.34 -16.07 -21.86
CA MET A 1 -19.86 -16.93 -22.96
C MET A 1 -19.29 -16.06 -24.06
N LEU A 2 -18.25 -16.49 -24.77
CA LEU A 2 -17.73 -15.80 -25.97
C LEU A 2 -18.72 -15.97 -27.11
N THR A 3 -19.29 -14.88 -27.63
CA THR A 3 -20.28 -14.89 -28.70
C THR A 3 -19.73 -14.45 -30.04
N HIS A 4 -18.80 -13.49 -30.02
CA HIS A 4 -18.24 -12.94 -31.26
C HIS A 4 -16.76 -12.60 -31.06
N LEU A 5 -15.95 -12.80 -32.13
CA LEU A 5 -14.55 -12.42 -32.18
C LEU A 5 -14.27 -11.70 -33.50
N HIS A 6 -13.86 -10.45 -33.40
CA HIS A 6 -13.41 -9.63 -34.51
C HIS A 6 -11.90 -9.43 -34.43
N ILE A 7 -11.18 -9.70 -35.52
CA ILE A 7 -9.74 -9.49 -35.61
C ILE A 7 -9.45 -8.68 -36.88
N ARG A 8 -8.65 -7.63 -36.75
CA ARG A 8 -8.16 -6.82 -37.86
C ARG A 8 -6.66 -6.58 -37.76
N ASN A 9 -5.96 -6.92 -38.83
CA ASN A 9 -4.52 -6.70 -39.01
C ASN A 9 -3.66 -7.35 -37.91
N TYR A 10 -3.93 -8.62 -37.63
CA TYR A 10 -3.18 -9.42 -36.66
C TYR A 10 -2.49 -10.61 -37.32
N ALA A 11 -1.15 -10.60 -37.34
CA ALA A 11 -0.30 -11.62 -37.95
C ALA A 11 -0.68 -11.90 -39.42
N LEU A 12 -1.21 -13.09 -39.72
CA LEU A 12 -1.69 -13.48 -41.06
C LEU A 12 -3.19 -13.23 -41.23
N ILE A 13 -3.85 -12.56 -40.31
CA ILE A 13 -5.29 -12.25 -40.35
C ILE A 13 -5.44 -10.77 -40.71
N SER A 14 -5.91 -10.49 -41.92
CA SER A 14 -6.24 -9.13 -42.34
C SER A 14 -7.57 -8.69 -41.76
N HIS A 15 -8.57 -9.56 -41.86
CA HIS A 15 -9.90 -9.36 -41.33
C HIS A 15 -10.53 -10.71 -41.05
N LEU A 16 -11.13 -10.85 -39.87
CA LEU A 16 -11.83 -12.04 -39.44
C LEU A 16 -12.98 -11.66 -38.53
N ASP A 17 -14.15 -12.17 -38.85
CA ASP A 17 -15.36 -12.11 -38.02
C ASP A 17 -15.86 -13.53 -37.83
N ILE A 18 -16.06 -13.94 -36.56
CA ILE A 18 -16.55 -15.25 -36.23
C ILE A 18 -17.54 -15.20 -35.06
N ASP A 19 -18.68 -15.86 -35.26
CA ASP A 19 -19.67 -16.10 -34.23
C ASP A 19 -19.47 -17.47 -33.62
N PHE A 20 -19.39 -17.50 -32.29
CA PHE A 20 -19.27 -18.74 -31.52
C PHE A 20 -20.62 -19.13 -30.93
N GLN A 21 -20.92 -20.39 -30.96
CA GLN A 21 -22.14 -20.96 -30.41
C GLN A 21 -21.94 -21.53 -29.01
N GLU A 22 -23.01 -21.72 -28.27
CA GLU A 22 -23.00 -22.41 -26.99
C GLU A 22 -22.68 -23.90 -27.19
N GLY A 23 -22.29 -24.57 -26.09
CA GLY A 23 -22.01 -25.99 -26.10
C GLY A 23 -20.58 -26.33 -26.49
N PHE A 24 -20.39 -27.45 -27.17
CA PHE A 24 -19.08 -27.99 -27.51
C PHE A 24 -18.71 -27.65 -28.96
N SER A 25 -17.71 -26.79 -29.11
CA SER A 25 -17.15 -26.38 -30.38
C SER A 25 -15.75 -26.94 -30.58
N VAL A 26 -15.42 -27.37 -31.81
CA VAL A 26 -14.04 -27.70 -32.19
C VAL A 26 -13.54 -26.80 -33.29
N MET A 27 -12.23 -26.49 -33.24
CA MET A 27 -11.48 -25.84 -34.32
C MET A 27 -10.47 -26.85 -34.87
N THR A 28 -10.59 -27.15 -36.16
CA THR A 28 -9.63 -27.99 -36.89
C THR A 28 -8.96 -27.18 -38.00
N GLY A 29 -7.96 -27.77 -38.62
CA GLY A 29 -7.20 -27.17 -39.73
C GLY A 29 -5.78 -27.72 -39.78
N GLU A 30 -5.10 -27.59 -40.90
CA GLU A 30 -3.74 -28.06 -41.06
C GLU A 30 -2.74 -27.42 -40.10
N THR A 31 -1.64 -28.12 -39.80
CA THR A 31 -0.57 -27.57 -38.97
C THR A 31 -0.05 -26.27 -39.59
N GLY A 32 -0.02 -25.21 -38.82
CA GLY A 32 0.34 -23.88 -39.32
C GLY A 32 -0.78 -23.09 -40.02
N ALA A 33 -2.02 -23.62 -40.09
CA ALA A 33 -3.16 -22.91 -40.71
C ALA A 33 -3.57 -21.59 -40.01
N GLY A 34 -3.06 -21.32 -38.80
CA GLY A 34 -3.38 -20.07 -38.08
C GLY A 34 -4.18 -20.26 -36.79
N LYS A 35 -4.43 -21.54 -36.36
CA LYS A 35 -5.11 -21.83 -35.08
C LYS A 35 -4.45 -21.11 -33.91
N SER A 36 -3.13 -21.17 -33.80
CA SER A 36 -2.35 -20.48 -32.75
C SER A 36 -2.40 -18.94 -32.88
N ILE A 37 -2.70 -18.40 -34.08
CA ILE A 37 -2.89 -16.96 -34.28
C ILE A 37 -4.20 -16.48 -33.64
N ILE A 38 -5.27 -17.26 -33.82
CA ILE A 38 -6.59 -16.97 -33.21
C ILE A 38 -6.47 -17.01 -31.66
N LEU A 39 -5.77 -18.01 -31.13
CA LEU A 39 -5.48 -18.06 -29.68
C LEU A 39 -4.64 -16.90 -29.21
N GLY A 40 -3.63 -16.51 -29.99
CA GLY A 40 -2.82 -15.32 -29.67
C GLY A 40 -3.67 -14.06 -29.60
N ALA A 41 -4.64 -13.90 -30.49
CA ALA A 41 -5.58 -12.79 -30.47
C ALA A 41 -6.47 -12.83 -29.21
N LEU A 42 -7.00 -13.98 -28.86
CA LEU A 42 -7.79 -14.17 -27.61
C LEU A 42 -6.95 -13.90 -26.35
N ASN A 43 -5.72 -14.36 -26.31
CA ASN A 43 -4.81 -14.06 -25.21
C ASN A 43 -4.52 -12.55 -25.05
N LEU A 44 -4.45 -11.81 -26.16
CA LEU A 44 -4.31 -10.35 -26.12
C LEU A 44 -5.56 -9.67 -25.51
N VAL A 45 -6.74 -10.13 -25.85
CA VAL A 45 -8.01 -9.67 -25.24
C VAL A 45 -8.02 -9.97 -23.75
N MET A 46 -7.45 -11.09 -23.33
CA MET A 46 -7.32 -11.45 -21.92
C MET A 46 -6.22 -10.67 -21.15
N GLY A 47 -5.60 -9.67 -21.76
CA GLY A 47 -4.61 -8.85 -21.08
C GLY A 47 -3.18 -9.39 -21.17
N ALA A 48 -2.87 -10.32 -22.08
CA ALA A 48 -1.50 -10.71 -22.35
C ALA A 48 -0.65 -9.54 -22.86
N ARG A 49 0.66 -9.63 -22.66
CA ARG A 49 1.61 -8.61 -23.15
C ARG A 49 1.57 -8.57 -24.67
N ALA A 50 1.39 -7.37 -25.21
CA ALA A 50 1.38 -7.15 -26.66
C ALA A 50 2.81 -7.29 -27.26
N ASP A 51 2.91 -8.08 -28.33
CA ASP A 51 4.10 -8.07 -29.22
C ASP A 51 3.74 -7.25 -30.45
N LEU A 52 4.47 -6.17 -30.69
CA LEU A 52 4.24 -5.30 -31.85
C LEU A 52 4.52 -6.01 -33.18
N LYS A 53 5.31 -7.08 -33.16
CA LYS A 53 5.59 -7.92 -34.35
C LYS A 53 4.35 -8.70 -34.80
N ALA A 54 3.32 -8.78 -33.95
CA ALA A 54 2.06 -9.41 -34.28
C ALA A 54 1.14 -8.52 -35.14
N ILE A 55 1.46 -7.24 -35.36
CA ILE A 55 0.75 -6.39 -36.31
C ILE A 55 1.11 -6.86 -37.73
N THR A 56 0.10 -7.02 -38.59
CA THR A 56 0.29 -7.40 -39.98
C THR A 56 1.29 -6.46 -40.68
N GLU A 57 2.23 -7.01 -41.42
CA GLU A 57 3.26 -6.22 -42.12
C GLU A 57 2.64 -5.22 -43.12
N GLY A 58 3.07 -3.96 -43.02
CA GLY A 58 2.52 -2.86 -43.81
C GLY A 58 1.33 -2.14 -43.16
N GLU A 59 0.79 -2.63 -42.05
CA GLU A 59 -0.33 -2.03 -41.37
C GLU A 59 0.11 -1.22 -40.12
N GLU A 60 -0.57 -0.11 -39.83
CA GLU A 60 -0.24 0.77 -38.71
C GLU A 60 -0.88 0.35 -37.39
N ARG A 61 -2.03 -0.37 -37.47
CA ARG A 61 -2.87 -0.72 -36.32
C ARG A 61 -3.40 -2.14 -36.45
N CYS A 62 -3.44 -2.80 -35.29
CA CYS A 62 -4.14 -4.06 -35.08
C CYS A 62 -5.29 -3.82 -34.08
N ILE A 63 -6.46 -4.38 -34.36
CA ILE A 63 -7.63 -4.32 -33.49
C ILE A 63 -8.14 -5.73 -33.29
N ILE A 64 -8.38 -6.09 -32.03
CA ILE A 64 -9.00 -7.35 -31.65
C ILE A 64 -10.14 -7.01 -30.70
N GLU A 65 -11.32 -7.52 -31.01
CA GLU A 65 -12.53 -7.30 -30.20
C GLU A 65 -13.19 -8.65 -29.93
N ALA A 66 -13.51 -8.90 -28.69
CA ALA A 66 -14.24 -10.09 -28.26
C ALA A 66 -15.49 -9.69 -27.48
N THR A 67 -16.63 -10.22 -27.89
CA THR A 67 -17.93 -10.00 -27.25
C THR A 67 -18.30 -11.21 -26.40
N PHE A 68 -18.65 -10.94 -25.16
CA PHE A 68 -19.08 -11.96 -24.20
C PHE A 68 -20.54 -11.71 -23.77
N SER A 69 -21.34 -12.75 -23.76
CA SER A 69 -22.65 -12.79 -23.13
C SER A 69 -22.45 -13.28 -21.67
N SER A 70 -22.51 -12.34 -20.74
CA SER A 70 -22.54 -12.60 -19.29
C SER A 70 -23.58 -11.64 -18.74
N PRO A 71 -24.43 -11.87 -17.74
CA PRO A 71 -25.78 -11.26 -17.57
C PRO A 71 -26.06 -10.02 -18.43
N GLU A 72 -25.05 -9.20 -18.68
CA GLU A 72 -25.02 -8.11 -19.64
C GLU A 72 -23.92 -8.38 -20.68
N GLU A 73 -24.07 -7.81 -21.90
CA GLU A 73 -23.05 -7.93 -22.93
C GLU A 73 -21.80 -7.15 -22.58
N ILE A 74 -20.65 -7.82 -22.65
CA ILE A 74 -19.32 -7.23 -22.37
C ILE A 74 -18.49 -7.30 -23.64
N ILE A 75 -18.08 -6.14 -24.16
CA ILE A 75 -17.22 -6.02 -25.33
C ILE A 75 -15.82 -5.63 -24.86
N ILE A 76 -14.85 -6.49 -25.07
CA ILE A 76 -13.43 -6.22 -24.77
C ILE A 76 -12.70 -5.94 -26.07
N ARG A 77 -12.08 -4.76 -26.20
CA ARG A 77 -11.31 -4.38 -27.38
C ARG A 77 -9.86 -4.05 -27.00
N ARG A 78 -8.94 -4.60 -27.81
CA ARG A 78 -7.49 -4.31 -27.73
C ARG A 78 -7.05 -3.64 -29.02
N GLU A 79 -6.37 -2.50 -28.89
CA GLU A 79 -5.77 -1.77 -30.00
C GLU A 79 -4.25 -1.73 -29.82
N LEU A 80 -3.53 -2.20 -30.83
CA LEU A 80 -2.08 -2.12 -30.91
C LEU A 80 -1.68 -1.20 -32.06
N SER A 81 -0.63 -0.42 -31.88
CA SER A 81 -0.12 0.47 -32.92
C SER A 81 1.40 0.33 -33.03
N THR A 82 1.93 0.45 -34.24
CA THR A 82 3.37 0.34 -34.56
C THR A 82 4.23 1.35 -33.79
N ASN A 83 3.64 2.44 -33.30
CA ASN A 83 4.32 3.42 -32.44
C ASN A 83 4.51 2.96 -30.97
N GLY A 84 4.23 1.71 -30.67
CA GLY A 84 4.37 1.13 -29.32
C GLY A 84 3.19 1.35 -28.38
N ARG A 85 2.09 1.97 -28.83
CA ARG A 85 0.91 2.16 -27.97
C ARG A 85 0.03 0.92 -27.99
N SER A 86 -0.37 0.49 -26.79
CA SER A 86 -1.35 -0.57 -26.57
C SER A 86 -2.45 -0.03 -25.65
N ARG A 87 -3.70 -0.13 -26.09
CA ARG A 87 -4.88 0.35 -25.35
C ARG A 87 -5.88 -0.79 -25.17
N SER A 88 -6.54 -0.79 -24.03
CA SER A 88 -7.60 -1.73 -23.69
C SER A 88 -8.89 -0.97 -23.43
N PHE A 89 -9.99 -1.52 -23.92
CA PHE A 89 -11.31 -0.94 -23.73
C PHE A 89 -12.29 -2.03 -23.29
N VAL A 90 -13.21 -1.67 -22.41
CA VAL A 90 -14.39 -2.47 -22.07
C VAL A 90 -15.62 -1.59 -22.28
N ASN A 91 -16.53 -2.03 -23.14
CA ASN A 91 -17.73 -1.25 -23.53
C ASN A 91 -17.37 0.20 -23.91
N ASP A 92 -16.31 0.35 -24.74
CA ASP A 92 -15.72 1.63 -25.21
C ASP A 92 -15.02 2.49 -24.13
N GLU A 93 -15.03 2.10 -22.86
CA GLU A 93 -14.28 2.78 -21.81
C GLU A 93 -12.85 2.27 -21.74
N VAL A 94 -11.88 3.19 -21.60
CA VAL A 94 -10.45 2.85 -21.47
C VAL A 94 -10.18 2.28 -20.08
N ILE A 95 -9.60 1.09 -20.02
CA ILE A 95 -9.21 0.44 -18.75
C ILE A 95 -7.73 0.13 -18.71
N THR A 96 -7.22 -0.08 -17.50
CA THR A 96 -5.83 -0.52 -17.28
C THR A 96 -5.66 -2.01 -17.64
N GLN A 97 -4.41 -2.43 -17.91
CA GLN A 97 -4.14 -3.83 -18.19
C GLN A 97 -4.41 -4.76 -16.99
N ALA A 98 -4.29 -4.25 -15.76
CA ALA A 98 -4.59 -5.01 -14.56
C ALA A 98 -6.09 -5.27 -14.41
N GLU A 99 -6.92 -4.24 -14.62
CA GLU A 99 -8.39 -4.35 -14.62
C GLU A 99 -8.87 -5.28 -15.74
N LEU A 100 -8.31 -5.14 -16.95
CA LEU A 100 -8.61 -6.04 -18.05
C LEU A 100 -8.34 -7.50 -17.70
N LYS A 101 -7.17 -7.79 -17.13
CA LYS A 101 -6.79 -9.15 -16.76
C LYS A 101 -7.71 -9.74 -15.69
N ALA A 102 -8.11 -8.95 -14.70
CA ALA A 102 -9.03 -9.38 -13.66
C ALA A 102 -10.40 -9.73 -14.26
N LEU A 103 -10.97 -8.85 -15.09
CA LEU A 103 -12.25 -9.09 -15.76
C LEU A 103 -12.20 -10.29 -16.69
N ALA A 104 -11.15 -10.41 -17.52
CA ALA A 104 -11.04 -11.49 -18.49
C ALA A 104 -10.94 -12.88 -17.83
N GLN A 105 -10.33 -12.97 -16.65
CA GLN A 105 -10.26 -14.21 -15.86
C GLN A 105 -11.62 -14.70 -15.36
N GLU A 106 -12.62 -13.84 -15.30
CA GLU A 106 -14.01 -14.20 -14.95
C GLU A 106 -14.83 -14.65 -16.17
N LEU A 107 -14.40 -14.33 -17.40
CA LEU A 107 -15.14 -14.56 -18.64
C LEU A 107 -14.65 -15.78 -19.40
N ILE A 108 -13.35 -16.03 -19.43
CA ILE A 108 -12.74 -17.04 -20.28
C ILE A 108 -11.47 -17.61 -19.64
N ASP A 109 -11.31 -18.92 -19.80
CA ASP A 109 -10.11 -19.65 -19.39
C ASP A 109 -9.51 -20.34 -20.63
N ILE A 110 -8.27 -19.99 -20.99
CA ILE A 110 -7.58 -20.59 -22.13
C ILE A 110 -6.52 -21.55 -21.61
N HIS A 111 -6.68 -22.82 -21.90
CA HIS A 111 -5.71 -23.86 -21.53
C HIS A 111 -4.83 -24.23 -22.73
N SER A 112 -3.57 -23.80 -22.70
CA SER A 112 -2.56 -24.11 -23.69
C SER A 112 -1.57 -25.17 -23.18
N GLN A 113 -0.77 -25.75 -24.09
CA GLN A 113 0.26 -26.73 -23.77
C GLN A 113 1.27 -26.23 -22.71
N HIS A 114 1.51 -24.91 -22.65
CA HIS A 114 2.40 -24.31 -21.66
C HIS A 114 1.72 -24.11 -20.28
N GLU A 115 0.41 -24.10 -20.22
CA GLU A 115 -0.34 -23.95 -18.97
C GLU A 115 -0.48 -25.24 -18.15
N SER A 116 -0.09 -26.39 -18.69
CA SER A 116 0.08 -27.60 -17.89
C SER A 116 1.08 -27.39 -16.72
N LEU A 117 1.93 -26.35 -16.80
CA LEU A 117 2.79 -25.92 -15.69
C LEU A 117 2.03 -25.20 -14.56
N LEU A 118 0.83 -24.65 -14.84
CA LEU A 118 0.01 -23.97 -13.81
C LEU A 118 -0.48 -24.93 -12.72
N ILE A 119 -0.60 -26.21 -13.03
CA ILE A 119 -0.98 -27.20 -12.01
C ILE A 119 0.04 -27.31 -10.89
N GLY A 120 1.30 -26.91 -11.16
CA GLY A 120 2.37 -26.78 -10.16
C GLY A 120 2.33 -25.48 -9.35
N ASN A 121 1.42 -24.56 -9.66
CA ASN A 121 1.28 -23.30 -8.96
C ASN A 121 0.39 -23.49 -7.71
N ASP A 122 0.91 -23.14 -6.54
CA ASP A 122 0.22 -23.31 -5.27
C ASP A 122 -1.11 -22.54 -5.22
N LEU A 123 -1.18 -21.33 -5.81
CA LEU A 123 -2.41 -20.55 -5.88
C LEU A 123 -3.51 -21.27 -6.70
N PHE A 124 -3.15 -21.87 -7.82
CA PHE A 124 -4.09 -22.65 -8.62
C PHE A 124 -4.62 -23.84 -7.84
N GLN A 125 -3.75 -24.57 -7.14
CA GLN A 125 -4.12 -25.74 -6.35
C GLN A 125 -5.08 -25.38 -5.21
N ILE A 126 -4.82 -24.28 -4.52
CA ILE A 126 -5.75 -23.73 -3.51
C ILE A 126 -7.10 -23.38 -4.13
N GLN A 127 -7.11 -22.71 -5.30
CA GLN A 127 -8.35 -22.34 -6.00
C GLN A 127 -9.19 -23.56 -6.39
N VAL A 128 -8.55 -24.66 -6.81
CA VAL A 128 -9.23 -25.91 -7.12
C VAL A 128 -9.94 -26.46 -5.88
N VAL A 129 -9.24 -26.52 -4.75
CA VAL A 129 -9.82 -27.04 -3.50
C VAL A 129 -10.93 -26.12 -3.00
N ASP A 130 -10.73 -24.80 -3.03
CA ASP A 130 -11.72 -23.80 -2.62
C ASP A 130 -12.99 -23.87 -3.48
N ALA A 131 -12.83 -24.03 -4.81
CA ALA A 131 -13.95 -24.19 -5.72
C ALA A 131 -14.81 -25.42 -5.40
N MET A 132 -14.16 -26.53 -5.03
CA MET A 132 -14.84 -27.77 -4.67
C MET A 132 -15.41 -27.75 -3.26
N ALA A 133 -14.81 -26.95 -2.36
CA ALA A 133 -15.30 -26.78 -1.01
C ALA A 133 -16.54 -25.86 -0.95
N GLY A 134 -16.71 -24.95 -1.92
CA GLY A 134 -17.76 -23.94 -1.90
C GLY A 134 -17.64 -23.01 -0.69
N ASN A 135 -16.40 -22.63 -0.32
CA ASN A 135 -16.06 -21.96 0.94
C ASN A 135 -15.89 -20.43 0.79
N GLU A 136 -16.67 -19.81 -0.09
CA GLU A 136 -16.61 -18.38 -0.33
C GLU A 136 -16.78 -17.57 0.95
N THR A 137 -17.72 -17.97 1.82
CA THR A 137 -18.00 -17.29 3.10
C THR A 137 -16.81 -17.34 4.06
N GLU A 138 -16.16 -18.52 4.18
CA GLU A 138 -14.97 -18.70 5.00
C GLU A 138 -13.79 -17.91 4.48
N LYS A 139 -13.64 -17.80 3.16
CA LYS A 139 -12.63 -16.98 2.51
C LYS A 139 -12.84 -15.50 2.75
N GLU A 140 -14.06 -14.99 2.60
CA GLU A 140 -14.40 -13.60 2.88
C GLU A 140 -14.14 -13.27 4.34
N THR A 141 -14.56 -14.15 5.25
CA THR A 141 -14.33 -14.01 6.69
C THR A 141 -12.83 -13.95 7.01
N TYR A 142 -12.05 -14.86 6.41
CA TYR A 142 -10.60 -14.89 6.56
C TYR A 142 -9.95 -13.61 6.01
N THR A 143 -10.31 -13.21 4.80
CA THR A 143 -9.74 -12.02 4.15
C THR A 143 -10.00 -10.77 4.97
N THR A 144 -11.22 -10.61 5.51
CA THR A 144 -11.57 -9.49 6.38
C THR A 144 -10.73 -9.50 7.66
N ALA A 145 -10.61 -10.65 8.32
CA ALA A 145 -9.82 -10.79 9.54
C ALA A 145 -8.31 -10.55 9.28
N TYR A 146 -7.79 -11.02 8.16
CA TYR A 146 -6.40 -10.80 7.75
C TYR A 146 -6.09 -9.32 7.51
N GLN A 147 -7.00 -8.62 6.83
CA GLN A 147 -6.87 -7.18 6.59
C GLN A 147 -6.89 -6.40 7.91
N GLN A 148 -7.82 -6.73 8.82
CA GLN A 148 -7.91 -6.09 10.15
C GLN A 148 -6.63 -6.32 10.96
N TYR A 149 -6.14 -7.53 11.03
CA TYR A 149 -4.89 -7.87 11.72
C TYR A 149 -3.67 -7.13 11.13
N THR A 150 -3.55 -7.11 9.81
CA THR A 150 -2.45 -6.44 9.12
C THR A 150 -2.48 -4.93 9.36
N GLN A 151 -3.67 -4.31 9.30
CA GLN A 151 -3.85 -2.89 9.55
C GLN A 151 -3.55 -2.53 11.01
N ALA A 152 -4.06 -3.30 11.98
CA ALA A 152 -3.80 -3.07 13.39
C ALA A 152 -2.31 -3.20 13.72
N THR A 153 -1.65 -4.24 13.21
CA THR A 153 -0.22 -4.46 13.39
C THR A 153 0.62 -3.32 12.80
N GLN A 154 0.26 -2.84 11.61
CA GLN A 154 0.93 -1.72 10.96
C GLN A 154 0.74 -0.42 11.76
N SER A 155 -0.46 -0.18 12.27
CA SER A 155 -0.76 1.00 13.11
C SER A 155 0.03 0.98 14.40
N LEU A 156 0.07 -0.16 15.09
CA LEU A 156 0.87 -0.35 16.30
C LEU A 156 2.36 -0.10 16.03
N HIS A 157 2.90 -0.67 14.98
CA HIS A 157 4.31 -0.49 14.61
C HIS A 157 4.65 0.98 14.31
N GLN A 158 3.79 1.69 13.58
CA GLN A 158 3.97 3.12 13.31
C GLN A 158 3.93 3.95 14.59
N LEU A 159 2.99 3.65 15.50
CA LEU A 159 2.89 4.36 16.78
C LEU A 159 4.12 4.10 17.66
N GLN A 160 4.57 2.86 17.75
CA GLN A 160 5.80 2.48 18.48
C GLN A 160 7.04 3.20 17.93
N GLN A 161 7.17 3.34 16.61
CA GLN A 161 8.25 4.10 16.00
C GLN A 161 8.19 5.59 16.35
N ARG A 162 6.97 6.18 16.36
CA ARG A 162 6.80 7.59 16.77
C ARG A 162 7.12 7.78 18.24
N ALA A 163 6.63 6.90 19.11
CA ALA A 163 6.92 6.91 20.54
C ALA A 163 8.42 6.78 20.82
N ALA A 164 9.12 5.86 20.15
CA ALA A 164 10.56 5.67 20.32
C ALA A 164 11.37 6.91 19.89
N ARG A 165 10.97 7.62 18.82
CA ARG A 165 11.62 8.88 18.41
C ARG A 165 11.37 9.99 19.44
N ALA A 166 10.11 10.12 19.89
CA ALA A 166 9.74 11.11 20.89
C ALA A 166 10.43 10.84 22.24
N GLN A 167 10.60 9.58 22.62
CA GLN A 167 11.31 9.19 23.86
C GLN A 167 12.80 9.52 23.82
N ALA A 168 13.45 9.50 22.65
CA ALA A 168 14.86 9.85 22.52
C ALA A 168 15.16 11.30 22.93
N ASP A 169 14.20 12.20 22.78
CA ASP A 169 14.31 13.62 23.15
C ASP A 169 13.65 13.93 24.50
N ALA A 170 12.97 12.95 25.12
CA ALA A 170 12.14 13.14 26.30
C ALA A 170 12.89 13.73 27.50
N ASP A 171 14.08 13.21 27.80
CA ASP A 171 14.91 13.68 28.91
C ASP A 171 15.35 15.14 28.72
N TYR A 172 15.65 15.51 27.49
CA TYR A 172 16.04 16.88 27.15
C TYR A 172 14.85 17.83 27.23
N ILE A 173 13.70 17.43 26.74
CA ILE A 173 12.45 18.20 26.83
C ILE A 173 12.04 18.37 28.30
N ALA A 174 12.09 17.31 29.09
CA ALA A 174 11.80 17.35 30.51
C ALA A 174 12.72 18.29 31.27
N PHE A 175 14.04 18.21 31.00
CA PHE A 175 15.03 19.13 31.60
C PHE A 175 14.74 20.59 31.24
N GLN A 176 14.44 20.89 29.97
CA GLN A 176 14.15 22.25 29.53
C GLN A 176 12.85 22.78 30.16
N TRP A 177 11.82 21.93 30.18
CA TRP A 177 10.55 22.29 30.80
C TRP A 177 10.71 22.60 32.28
N GLN A 178 11.38 21.72 33.05
CA GLN A 178 11.64 21.91 34.46
C GLN A 178 12.43 23.19 34.74
N GLN A 179 13.43 23.51 33.93
CA GLN A 179 14.22 24.71 34.06
C GLN A 179 13.37 25.99 33.91
N LEU A 180 12.42 26.00 32.97
CA LEU A 180 11.53 27.14 32.75
C LEU A 180 10.43 27.21 33.82
N GLU A 181 9.96 26.06 34.33
CA GLU A 181 9.02 25.98 35.45
C GLU A 181 9.65 26.57 36.73
N ASP A 182 10.87 26.15 37.07
CA ASP A 182 11.60 26.64 38.24
C ASP A 182 11.94 28.13 38.13
N ALA A 183 12.00 28.68 36.93
CA ALA A 183 12.25 30.08 36.68
C ALA A 183 11.06 30.98 37.05
N HIS A 184 9.86 30.47 37.20
CA HIS A 184 8.65 31.21 37.56
C HIS A 184 8.46 32.51 36.74
N LEU A 185 8.47 32.37 35.41
CA LEU A 185 8.44 33.47 34.45
C LEU A 185 7.12 34.27 34.54
N GLN A 186 7.21 35.58 34.52
CA GLN A 186 6.06 36.48 34.51
C GLN A 186 6.10 37.39 33.25
N THR A 187 4.95 37.69 32.73
CA THR A 187 4.82 38.68 31.64
C THR A 187 5.28 40.06 32.10
N GLU A 188 5.94 40.82 31.22
CA GLU A 188 6.45 42.20 31.47
C GLU A 188 7.53 42.27 32.58
N GLU A 189 7.94 41.15 33.20
CA GLU A 189 8.91 41.11 34.30
C GLU A 189 10.23 41.80 33.96
N MET A 190 10.72 41.68 32.72
CA MET A 190 12.01 42.28 32.31
C MET A 190 11.95 43.80 32.34
N GLU A 191 10.86 44.36 31.82
CA GLU A 191 10.68 45.85 31.78
C GLU A 191 10.58 46.44 33.19
N GLU A 192 9.84 45.72 34.07
CA GLU A 192 9.72 46.12 35.48
C GLU A 192 11.07 46.06 36.22
N LEU A 193 11.82 44.97 36.04
CA LEU A 193 13.13 44.79 36.65
C LEU A 193 14.17 45.78 36.12
N GLU A 194 14.21 46.05 34.84
CA GLU A 194 15.12 47.05 34.24
C GLU A 194 14.78 48.49 34.74
N ALA A 195 13.50 48.81 34.88
CA ALA A 195 13.07 50.10 35.44
C ALA A 195 13.42 50.18 36.95
N GLU A 196 13.32 49.07 37.70
CA GLU A 196 13.72 49.02 39.12
C GLU A 196 15.25 49.14 39.27
N GLU A 197 16.04 48.39 38.45
CA GLU A 197 17.51 48.49 38.42
C GLU A 197 17.96 49.94 38.17
N TYR A 198 17.38 50.59 37.13
CA TYR A 198 17.70 51.96 36.79
C TYR A 198 17.46 52.90 37.97
N ARG A 199 16.33 52.78 38.67
CA ARG A 199 16.01 53.63 39.85
C ARG A 199 16.98 53.40 41.01
N LEU A 200 17.27 52.12 41.33
CA LEU A 200 18.17 51.77 42.45
C LEU A 200 19.62 52.19 42.19
N ALA A 201 20.11 51.97 40.97
CA ALA A 201 21.47 52.41 40.58
C ALA A 201 21.62 53.93 40.60
N HIS A 202 20.64 54.69 40.10
CA HIS A 202 20.66 56.14 40.17
C HIS A 202 20.54 56.67 41.59
N ALA A 203 19.80 56.01 42.48
CA ALA A 203 19.71 56.35 43.87
C ALA A 203 21.11 56.32 44.55
N GLU A 204 21.94 55.31 44.20
CA GLU A 204 23.31 55.25 44.72
C GLU A 204 24.20 56.41 44.23
N GLU A 205 24.14 56.77 42.96
CA GLU A 205 24.88 57.89 42.39
C GLU A 205 24.44 59.22 42.99
N ILE A 206 23.11 59.42 43.14
CA ILE A 206 22.55 60.63 43.74
C ILE A 206 22.98 60.73 45.20
N GLN A 207 22.83 59.66 45.99
CA GLN A 207 23.29 59.70 47.40
C GLN A 207 24.80 59.98 47.54
N THR A 208 25.62 59.36 46.69
CA THR A 208 27.05 59.61 46.66
C THR A 208 27.35 61.06 46.34
N SER A 209 26.65 61.62 45.37
CA SER A 209 26.80 63.06 45.00
C SER A 209 26.32 64.00 46.09
N LEU A 210 25.16 63.73 46.72
CA LEU A 210 24.59 64.49 47.83
C LEU A 210 25.51 64.39 49.07
N THR A 211 26.05 63.24 49.38
CA THR A 211 27.01 63.00 50.49
C THR A 211 28.27 63.89 50.25
N THR A 212 28.76 63.90 49.03
CA THR A 212 29.92 64.68 48.65
C THR A 212 29.64 66.17 48.79
N ALA A 213 28.44 66.62 48.29
CA ALA A 213 28.01 68.01 48.43
C ALA A 213 27.83 68.39 49.90
N LEU A 214 27.17 67.60 50.72
CA LEU A 214 27.02 67.85 52.16
C LEU A 214 28.37 67.94 52.87
N ARG A 215 29.28 67.05 52.55
CA ARG A 215 30.66 67.15 53.14
C ARG A 215 31.38 68.37 52.80
N GLN A 216 31.22 68.92 51.59
CA GLN A 216 31.86 70.16 51.19
C GLN A 216 31.18 71.39 51.75
N LEU A 217 29.83 71.34 51.92
CA LEU A 217 29.04 72.46 52.38
C LEU A 217 29.04 72.63 53.93
N ASP A 218 28.94 71.43 54.68
CA ASP A 218 28.79 71.43 56.14
C ASP A 218 29.63 70.35 56.87
N GLY A 219 30.59 69.71 56.21
CA GLY A 219 31.22 68.46 56.73
C GLY A 219 32.37 68.71 57.76
N ASP A 220 33.16 69.73 57.71
CA ASP A 220 34.32 69.98 58.57
C ASP A 220 34.67 71.44 58.69
N GLU A 221 35.79 71.77 59.39
CA GLU A 221 36.28 73.15 59.61
C GLU A 221 36.61 73.88 58.31
N HIS A 222 36.73 73.18 57.18
CA HIS A 222 36.99 73.72 55.85
C HIS A 222 35.77 73.73 54.97
N SER A 223 34.61 73.40 55.48
CA SER A 223 33.35 73.48 54.76
C SER A 223 32.97 74.94 54.47
N ALA A 224 32.16 75.08 53.36
CA ALA A 224 31.73 76.40 52.96
C ALA A 224 31.02 77.19 54.09
N LEU A 225 30.12 76.44 54.81
CA LEU A 225 29.40 77.04 55.93
C LEU A 225 30.34 77.44 57.09
N SER A 226 31.30 76.59 57.44
CA SER A 226 32.29 76.87 58.47
C SER A 226 33.17 78.07 58.10
N LEU A 227 33.66 78.14 56.86
CA LEU A 227 34.49 79.23 56.39
C LEU A 227 33.72 80.54 56.33
N ILE A 228 32.44 80.56 55.95
CA ILE A 228 31.59 81.76 55.96
C ILE A 228 31.38 82.22 57.42
N HIS A 229 31.08 81.30 58.33
CA HIS A 229 30.89 81.62 59.74
C HIS A 229 32.16 82.11 60.43
N GLN A 230 33.32 81.62 60.04
CA GLN A 230 34.63 82.11 60.54
C GLN A 230 35.07 83.44 59.98
N THR A 231 34.51 83.86 58.85
CA THR A 231 34.82 85.09 58.17
C THR A 231 34.17 86.25 58.93
N ARG A 232 34.75 86.72 60.03
CA ARG A 232 34.32 87.91 60.78
C ARG A 232 34.86 89.16 60.14
N ILE A 233 33.98 89.88 59.46
CA ILE A 233 34.26 91.23 58.96
C ILE A 233 33.76 92.17 60.03
N ASN A 234 34.66 92.60 60.91
CA ASN A 234 34.34 93.57 61.91
C ASN A 234 34.27 94.99 61.30
N ASP A 235 33.11 95.67 61.38
CA ASP A 235 32.82 97.04 61.13
C ASP A 235 33.45 97.79 59.88
N ALA A 236 34.15 97.07 59.01
CA ALA A 236 34.86 97.67 57.86
C ALA A 236 33.94 97.76 56.62
N ASP A 237 32.91 96.91 56.45
CA ASP A 237 31.93 97.02 55.39
C ASP A 237 30.63 96.33 55.82
N VAL A 238 29.67 97.09 56.32
CA VAL A 238 28.38 96.59 56.81
C VAL A 238 27.56 95.91 55.70
N ARG A 239 27.69 96.35 54.46
CA ARG A 239 27.02 95.72 53.29
C ARG A 239 27.53 94.32 53.03
N LEU A 240 28.84 94.11 53.17
CA LEU A 240 29.43 92.82 52.94
C LEU A 240 29.03 91.79 54.09
N ALA A 241 28.96 92.29 55.35
CA ALA A 241 28.52 91.51 56.49
C ALA A 241 27.05 91.05 56.33
N GLU A 242 26.14 91.95 55.98
CA GLU A 242 24.71 91.60 55.69
C GLU A 242 24.57 90.57 54.58
N ARG A 243 25.43 90.70 53.55
CA ARG A 243 25.42 89.71 52.44
C ARG A 243 25.96 88.36 52.85
N LEU A 244 26.97 88.32 53.69
CA LEU A 244 27.49 87.03 54.20
C LEU A 244 26.48 86.35 55.15
N GLU A 245 25.80 87.14 56.01
CA GLU A 245 24.71 86.59 56.85
C GLU A 245 23.54 86.03 56.03
N SER A 246 23.13 86.79 55.00
CA SER A 246 22.10 86.28 54.07
C SER A 246 22.54 85.02 53.36
N LEU A 247 23.80 84.96 52.93
CA LEU A 247 24.38 83.74 52.25
C LEU A 247 24.47 82.57 53.22
N GLU A 248 24.79 82.82 54.51
CA GLU A 248 24.81 81.73 55.54
C GLU A 248 23.40 81.11 55.76
N ILE A 249 22.37 81.97 55.84
CA ILE A 249 20.99 81.54 55.96
C ILE A 249 20.58 80.74 54.73
N GLU A 250 20.82 81.23 53.53
CA GLU A 250 20.46 80.48 52.29
C GLU A 250 21.24 79.22 52.14
N LEU A 251 22.50 79.16 52.54
CA LEU A 251 23.30 77.89 52.52
C LEU A 251 22.77 76.89 53.49
N LYS A 252 22.31 77.31 54.70
CA LYS A 252 21.64 76.39 55.65
C LYS A 252 20.35 75.77 55.10
N ASP A 253 19.56 76.60 54.39
CA ASP A 253 18.36 76.17 53.73
C ASP A 253 18.66 75.13 52.63
N ILE A 254 19.68 75.42 51.79
CA ILE A 254 20.10 74.43 50.75
C ILE A 254 20.60 73.14 51.38
N ILE A 255 21.38 73.20 52.46
CA ILE A 255 21.86 72.03 53.18
C ILE A 255 20.68 71.26 53.73
N ALA A 256 19.67 71.91 54.27
CA ALA A 256 18.44 71.20 54.76
C ALA A 256 17.66 70.58 53.61
N ASP A 257 17.62 71.17 52.45
CA ASP A 257 16.99 70.66 51.25
C ASP A 257 17.76 69.41 50.72
N ILE A 258 19.08 69.46 50.74
CA ILE A 258 19.95 68.32 50.37
C ILE A 258 19.76 67.20 51.34
N HIS A 259 19.67 67.45 52.67
CA HIS A 259 19.37 66.41 53.65
C HIS A 259 17.99 65.79 53.40
N ARG A 260 16.96 66.59 53.15
CA ARG A 260 15.65 66.10 52.81
C ARG A 260 15.62 65.17 51.54
N LEU A 261 16.42 65.57 50.54
CA LEU A 261 16.53 64.75 49.31
C LEU A 261 17.32 63.48 49.55
N TYR A 262 18.38 63.57 50.36
CA TYR A 262 19.15 62.37 50.77
C TYR A 262 18.31 61.35 51.52
N ASP A 263 17.52 61.80 52.49
CA ASP A 263 16.65 60.94 53.31
C ASP A 263 15.48 60.31 52.45
N ARG A 264 15.09 60.98 51.40
CA ARG A 264 14.05 60.50 50.44
C ARG A 264 14.62 59.54 49.42
N THR A 265 15.92 59.50 49.20
CA THR A 265 16.56 58.63 48.24
C THR A 265 16.89 57.31 48.94
N GLU A 266 15.99 56.33 48.89
CA GLU A 266 16.18 55.00 49.41
C GLU A 266 17.32 54.30 48.66
N ARG A 267 18.34 53.91 49.38
CA ARG A 267 19.45 53.09 48.90
C ARG A 267 19.25 51.66 49.43
N ASP A 268 18.96 50.70 48.53
CA ASP A 268 18.89 49.28 48.85
C ASP A 268 19.89 48.49 47.96
N PRO A 269 21.15 48.35 48.40
CA PRO A 269 22.16 47.60 47.65
C PRO A 269 21.84 46.10 47.57
N GLN A 270 21.16 45.56 48.57
CA GLN A 270 20.77 44.16 48.57
C GLN A 270 19.69 43.90 47.50
N ARG A 271 18.71 44.81 47.46
CA ARG A 271 17.65 44.70 46.44
C ARG A 271 18.20 44.93 45.01
N LEU A 272 19.15 45.84 44.85
CA LEU A 272 19.82 46.04 43.57
C LEU A 272 20.54 44.76 43.09
N ASP A 273 21.26 44.07 43.96
CA ASP A 273 21.96 42.82 43.67
C ASP A 273 20.93 41.69 43.30
N GLU A 274 19.83 41.57 44.03
CA GLU A 274 18.74 40.63 43.74
C GLU A 274 18.14 40.87 42.34
N VAL A 275 17.86 42.15 42.01
CA VAL A 275 17.29 42.54 40.70
C VAL A 275 18.28 42.22 39.57
N GLN A 276 19.57 42.52 39.75
CA GLN A 276 20.62 42.26 38.76
C GLN A 276 20.83 40.74 38.56
N GLN A 277 20.79 39.94 39.62
CA GLN A 277 20.86 38.50 39.55
C GLN A 277 19.64 37.94 38.78
N ARG A 278 18.44 38.48 39.04
CA ARG A 278 17.22 38.04 38.35
C ARG A 278 17.27 38.36 36.85
N ILE A 279 17.67 39.62 36.49
CA ILE A 279 17.86 40.01 35.09
C ILE A 279 18.88 39.11 34.40
N SER A 280 20.04 38.89 35.03
CA SER A 280 21.11 38.01 34.49
C SER A 280 20.61 36.57 34.25
N MET A 281 19.83 36.05 35.16
CA MET A 281 19.21 34.72 35.02
C MET A 281 18.24 34.66 33.84
N LEU A 282 17.32 35.62 33.73
CA LEU A 282 16.37 35.73 32.63
C LEU A 282 17.06 35.86 31.26
N GLN A 283 18.08 36.75 31.17
CA GLN A 283 18.88 36.93 29.95
C GLN A 283 19.64 35.62 29.57
N SER A 284 20.16 34.90 30.55
CA SER A 284 20.82 33.59 30.33
C SER A 284 19.84 32.59 29.75
N LEU A 285 18.59 32.52 30.28
CA LEU A 285 17.54 31.68 29.76
C LEU A 285 17.15 32.04 28.33
N MET A 286 16.93 33.31 28.04
CA MET A 286 16.62 33.79 26.70
C MET A 286 17.72 33.44 25.69
N LYS A 287 18.98 33.66 26.07
CA LYS A 287 20.14 33.30 25.24
C LYS A 287 20.23 31.77 24.99
N LYS A 288 20.03 30.97 26.03
CA LYS A 288 20.07 29.51 25.95
C LYS A 288 19.01 28.98 25.02
N HIS A 289 17.79 29.49 25.13
CA HIS A 289 16.65 29.06 24.32
C HIS A 289 16.51 29.81 22.99
N ARG A 290 17.43 30.79 22.70
CA ARG A 290 17.48 31.59 21.46
C ARG A 290 16.20 32.39 21.21
N VAL A 291 15.58 32.88 22.25
CA VAL A 291 14.39 33.72 22.22
C VAL A 291 14.77 35.17 22.58
N ARG A 292 13.92 36.14 22.27
CA ARG A 292 14.18 37.54 22.44
C ARG A 292 13.44 38.18 23.61
N THR A 293 12.33 37.55 24.03
CA THR A 293 11.47 38.11 25.09
C THR A 293 11.11 37.02 26.10
N ILE A 294 10.66 37.44 27.30
CA ILE A 294 10.15 36.52 28.34
C ILE A 294 8.84 35.85 27.86
N ASP A 295 8.02 36.58 27.11
CA ASP A 295 6.77 35.99 26.56
C ASP A 295 7.05 34.86 25.62
N GLU A 296 8.11 34.89 24.82
CA GLU A 296 8.56 33.80 24.00
C GLU A 296 9.02 32.61 24.85
N LEU A 297 9.67 32.84 26.01
CA LEU A 297 10.01 31.76 26.98
C LEU A 297 8.76 31.12 27.58
N ILE A 298 7.74 31.90 27.89
CA ILE A 298 6.45 31.43 28.43
C ILE A 298 5.72 30.57 27.38
N VAL A 299 5.73 30.99 26.11
CA VAL A 299 5.17 30.19 25.01
C VAL A 299 5.94 28.87 24.85
N LEU A 300 7.27 28.92 24.84
CA LEU A 300 8.12 27.74 24.77
C LEU A 300 7.86 26.76 25.93
N HIS A 301 7.72 27.30 27.15
CA HIS A 301 7.39 26.48 28.33
C HIS A 301 6.07 25.73 28.15
N LYS A 302 5.03 26.40 27.63
CA LYS A 302 3.73 25.74 27.32
C LYS A 302 3.85 24.69 26.23
N GLU A 303 4.62 24.94 25.17
CA GLU A 303 4.87 23.99 24.09
C GLU A 303 5.60 22.72 24.60
N LEU A 304 6.65 22.90 25.42
CA LEU A 304 7.34 21.78 26.05
C LEU A 304 6.42 20.95 26.98
N GLY A 305 5.53 21.64 27.71
CA GLY A 305 4.53 20.97 28.55
C GLY A 305 3.53 20.12 27.74
N LEU A 306 3.09 20.62 26.57
CA LEU A 306 2.24 19.84 25.66
C LEU A 306 2.98 18.64 25.08
N GLN A 307 4.26 18.78 24.74
CA GLN A 307 5.07 17.66 24.27
C GLN A 307 5.24 16.58 25.35
N MET A 308 5.48 16.97 26.60
CA MET A 308 5.54 16.04 27.73
C MET A 308 4.21 15.28 27.94
N GLN A 309 3.08 15.96 27.80
CA GLN A 309 1.78 15.33 27.91
C GLN A 309 1.52 14.34 26.75
N GLN A 310 1.97 14.65 25.54
CA GLN A 310 1.88 13.73 24.40
C GLN A 310 2.71 12.45 24.62
N LEU A 311 3.89 12.57 25.23
CA LEU A 311 4.73 11.41 25.58
C LEU A 311 4.01 10.45 26.53
N ALA A 312 3.32 10.98 27.54
CA ALA A 312 2.57 10.17 28.49
C ALA A 312 1.36 9.44 27.83
N ASN A 313 0.79 10.01 26.77
CA ASN A 313 -0.34 9.43 26.06
C ASN A 313 0.06 8.25 25.16
N PHE A 314 1.32 8.18 24.68
CA PHE A 314 1.76 7.08 23.81
C PHE A 314 1.64 5.71 24.46
N ASP A 315 1.95 5.58 25.72
CA ASP A 315 1.86 4.29 26.44
C ASP A 315 0.42 3.78 26.52
N GLU A 316 -0.53 4.66 26.72
CA GLU A 316 -1.95 4.31 26.74
C GLU A 316 -2.46 3.92 25.34
N GLU A 317 -2.10 4.68 24.32
CA GLU A 317 -2.47 4.40 22.92
C GLU A 317 -1.85 3.09 22.42
N ILE A 318 -0.56 2.83 22.74
CA ILE A 318 0.14 1.58 22.42
C ILE A 318 -0.58 0.40 23.11
N SER A 319 -0.96 0.55 24.38
CA SER A 319 -1.68 -0.50 25.10
C SER A 319 -3.05 -0.80 24.47
N LYS A 320 -3.77 0.21 24.01
CA LYS A 320 -5.07 0.03 23.31
C LYS A 320 -4.88 -0.69 21.97
N LEU A 321 -3.93 -0.23 21.15
CA LEU A 321 -3.64 -0.87 19.87
C LEU A 321 -3.11 -2.30 20.04
N GLN A 322 -2.37 -2.60 21.10
CA GLN A 322 -1.94 -3.97 21.40
C GLN A 322 -3.12 -4.89 21.65
N VAL A 323 -4.14 -4.44 22.39
CA VAL A 323 -5.38 -5.20 22.61
C VAL A 323 -6.12 -5.42 21.28
N GLU A 324 -6.21 -4.40 20.41
CA GLU A 324 -6.83 -4.54 19.09
C GLU A 324 -6.09 -5.56 18.20
N VAL A 325 -4.75 -5.56 18.24
CA VAL A 325 -3.93 -6.57 17.53
C VAL A 325 -4.20 -7.97 18.06
N ASP A 326 -4.27 -8.15 19.38
CA ASP A 326 -4.50 -9.46 20.01
C ASP A 326 -5.92 -10.00 19.71
N GLU A 327 -6.92 -9.13 19.69
CA GLU A 327 -8.30 -9.47 19.28
C GLU A 327 -8.36 -9.85 17.80
N ALA A 328 -7.77 -9.03 16.92
CA ALA A 328 -7.70 -9.30 15.50
C ALA A 328 -6.93 -10.60 15.19
N TYR A 329 -5.83 -10.86 15.89
CA TYR A 329 -5.09 -12.12 15.79
C TYR A 329 -5.92 -13.33 16.19
N THR A 330 -6.69 -13.21 17.26
CA THR A 330 -7.58 -14.29 17.74
C THR A 330 -8.68 -14.58 16.71
N ALA A 331 -9.28 -13.54 16.14
CA ALA A 331 -10.27 -13.66 15.07
C ALA A 331 -9.68 -14.29 13.81
N LEU A 332 -8.48 -13.86 13.41
CA LEU A 332 -7.74 -14.41 12.28
C LEU A 332 -7.42 -15.91 12.47
N CYS A 333 -6.99 -16.29 13.67
CA CYS A 333 -6.73 -17.71 14.00
C CYS A 333 -7.99 -18.56 13.88
N ALA A 334 -9.14 -18.04 14.32
CA ALA A 334 -10.42 -18.75 14.23
C ALA A 334 -10.88 -18.89 12.77
N ALA A 335 -10.79 -17.80 11.99
CA ALA A 335 -11.12 -17.79 10.57
C ALA A 335 -10.21 -18.74 9.76
N ALA A 336 -8.89 -18.74 10.03
CA ALA A 336 -7.95 -19.65 9.40
C ALA A 336 -8.27 -21.12 9.67
N LYS A 337 -8.61 -21.47 10.91
CA LYS A 337 -9.02 -22.85 11.26
C LYS A 337 -10.29 -23.28 10.54
N ALA A 338 -11.27 -22.38 10.42
CA ALA A 338 -12.50 -22.66 9.69
C ALA A 338 -12.22 -22.88 8.20
N LEU A 339 -11.39 -22.03 7.58
CA LEU A 339 -10.98 -22.14 6.19
C LEU A 339 -10.20 -23.44 5.93
N THR A 340 -9.25 -23.79 6.78
CA THR A 340 -8.51 -25.05 6.68
C THR A 340 -9.45 -26.28 6.78
N ALA A 341 -10.40 -26.26 7.71
CA ALA A 341 -11.37 -27.34 7.87
C ALA A 341 -12.26 -27.48 6.62
N SER A 342 -12.70 -26.38 6.03
CA SER A 342 -13.49 -26.40 4.79
C SER A 342 -12.71 -26.97 3.61
N ARG A 343 -11.40 -26.70 3.51
CA ARG A 343 -10.49 -27.23 2.48
C ARG A 343 -10.22 -28.71 2.64
N LEU A 344 -10.03 -29.19 3.87
CA LEU A 344 -9.78 -30.60 4.15
C LEU A 344 -10.96 -31.51 3.79
N ALA A 345 -12.18 -31.01 3.96
CA ALA A 345 -13.40 -31.81 3.77
C ALA A 345 -13.51 -32.43 2.37
N PRO A 346 -13.31 -31.68 1.25
CA PRO A 346 -13.47 -32.27 -0.10
C PRO A 346 -12.25 -33.02 -0.61
N CYS A 347 -11.07 -32.95 0.02
CA CYS A 347 -9.80 -33.48 -0.52
C CYS A 347 -9.89 -34.98 -0.92
N LYS A 348 -10.51 -35.82 -0.10
CA LYS A 348 -10.66 -37.25 -0.42
C LYS A 348 -11.59 -37.49 -1.59
N GLN A 349 -12.67 -36.70 -1.70
CA GLN A 349 -13.61 -36.79 -2.80
C GLN A 349 -12.97 -36.36 -4.10
N ILE A 350 -12.26 -35.21 -4.08
CA ILE A 350 -11.50 -34.67 -5.22
C ILE A 350 -10.51 -35.73 -5.72
N ALA A 351 -9.68 -36.26 -4.83
CA ALA A 351 -8.69 -37.28 -5.17
C ALA A 351 -9.33 -38.53 -5.81
N SER A 352 -10.43 -39.04 -5.25
CA SER A 352 -11.14 -40.19 -5.77
C SER A 352 -11.74 -39.95 -7.16
N GLN A 353 -12.37 -38.80 -7.39
CA GLN A 353 -12.93 -38.41 -8.68
C GLN A 353 -11.85 -38.22 -9.74
N LEU A 354 -10.73 -37.61 -9.39
CA LEU A 354 -9.59 -37.44 -10.30
C LEU A 354 -9.02 -38.83 -10.71
N VAL A 355 -8.85 -39.75 -9.78
CA VAL A 355 -8.38 -41.11 -10.06
C VAL A 355 -9.36 -41.87 -10.99
N GLU A 356 -10.65 -41.73 -10.76
CA GLU A 356 -11.67 -42.35 -11.60
C GLU A 356 -11.63 -41.83 -13.03
N ASN A 357 -11.61 -40.51 -13.19
CA ASN A 357 -11.52 -39.87 -14.50
C ASN A 357 -10.21 -40.21 -15.22
N LEU A 358 -9.07 -40.21 -14.51
CA LEU A 358 -7.77 -40.59 -15.07
C LEU A 358 -7.73 -42.04 -15.58
N LYS A 359 -8.41 -42.96 -14.90
CA LYS A 359 -8.54 -44.36 -15.39
C LYS A 359 -9.20 -44.42 -16.75
N THR A 360 -10.27 -43.66 -16.97
CA THR A 360 -10.95 -43.60 -18.28
C THR A 360 -10.08 -42.95 -19.35
N LEU A 361 -9.15 -42.09 -18.96
CA LEU A 361 -8.19 -41.40 -19.84
C LEU A 361 -6.86 -42.20 -20.02
N GLY A 362 -6.86 -43.50 -19.75
CA GLY A 362 -5.70 -44.37 -20.02
C GLY A 362 -4.57 -44.27 -18.99
N VAL A 363 -4.87 -43.83 -17.76
CA VAL A 363 -3.95 -43.87 -16.61
C VAL A 363 -4.53 -44.78 -15.51
N PRO A 364 -4.59 -46.09 -15.73
CA PRO A 364 -5.36 -47.00 -14.87
C PRO A 364 -4.78 -47.17 -13.46
N HIS A 365 -3.52 -46.80 -13.28
CA HIS A 365 -2.81 -46.96 -12.01
C HIS A 365 -2.53 -45.59 -11.34
N ALA A 366 -3.20 -44.57 -11.79
CA ALA A 366 -3.07 -43.24 -11.22
C ALA A 366 -3.36 -43.25 -9.71
N LYS A 367 -2.51 -42.53 -8.98
CA LYS A 367 -2.73 -42.17 -7.58
C LYS A 367 -2.69 -40.66 -7.45
N VAL A 368 -3.68 -40.11 -6.77
CA VAL A 368 -3.75 -38.69 -6.49
C VAL A 368 -3.98 -38.51 -4.99
N GLU A 369 -3.26 -37.62 -4.38
CA GLU A 369 -3.43 -37.20 -3.00
C GLU A 369 -3.34 -35.67 -2.93
N ILE A 370 -4.14 -35.05 -2.07
CA ILE A 370 -4.09 -33.65 -1.80
C ILE A 370 -3.56 -33.46 -0.39
N ASP A 371 -2.37 -32.95 -0.30
CA ASP A 371 -1.68 -32.66 0.96
C ASP A 371 -1.89 -31.18 1.34
N ILE A 372 -2.39 -30.95 2.56
CA ILE A 372 -2.58 -29.62 3.11
C ILE A 372 -1.71 -29.49 4.35
N GLN A 373 -0.68 -28.65 4.26
CA GLN A 373 0.25 -28.38 5.35
C GLN A 373 0.09 -26.94 5.85
N PRO A 374 0.15 -26.71 7.18
CA PRO A 374 0.09 -25.36 7.70
C PRO A 374 1.34 -24.54 7.33
N LEU A 375 1.16 -23.30 6.94
CA LEU A 375 2.23 -22.31 6.80
C LEU A 375 2.63 -21.79 8.19
N GLU A 376 3.88 -21.35 8.32
CA GLU A 376 4.37 -20.68 9.54
C GLU A 376 3.66 -19.34 9.75
N GLU A 377 3.49 -18.56 8.70
CA GLU A 377 2.85 -17.24 8.71
C GLU A 377 1.52 -17.25 8.00
N PHE A 378 0.66 -16.29 8.32
CA PHE A 378 -0.59 -16.07 7.61
C PHE A 378 -0.30 -15.41 6.25
N ALA A 379 -0.91 -15.93 5.19
CA ALA A 379 -0.88 -15.37 3.85
C ALA A 379 -2.26 -14.83 3.46
N GLU A 380 -2.33 -14.02 2.41
CA GLU A 380 -3.62 -13.49 1.89
C GLU A 380 -4.63 -14.60 1.54
N THR A 381 -4.13 -15.77 1.16
CA THR A 381 -4.94 -16.94 0.75
C THR A 381 -5.26 -17.91 1.88
N GLY A 382 -4.83 -17.64 3.09
CA GLY A 382 -5.01 -18.55 4.22
C GLY A 382 -3.71 -18.92 4.92
N LYS A 383 -3.77 -19.90 5.80
CA LYS A 383 -2.61 -20.47 6.50
C LYS A 383 -2.26 -21.88 5.98
N ASP A 384 -2.68 -22.19 4.76
CA ASP A 384 -2.54 -23.53 4.18
C ASP A 384 -1.63 -23.51 2.95
N ASN A 385 -0.71 -24.45 2.90
CA ASN A 385 0.01 -24.84 1.70
C ASN A 385 -0.67 -26.09 1.13
N VAL A 386 -1.35 -25.93 -0.01
CA VAL A 386 -2.09 -27.03 -0.68
C VAL A 386 -1.24 -27.58 -1.80
N GLN A 387 -0.99 -28.88 -1.79
CA GLN A 387 -0.18 -29.55 -2.81
C GLN A 387 -0.88 -30.81 -3.35
N PHE A 388 -0.98 -30.86 -4.68
CA PHE A 388 -1.42 -32.07 -5.38
C PHE A 388 -0.23 -32.98 -5.60
N LEU A 389 -0.32 -34.20 -5.06
CA LEU A 389 0.63 -35.26 -5.23
C LEU A 389 0.08 -36.27 -6.24
N PHE A 390 0.91 -36.67 -7.21
CA PHE A 390 0.50 -37.54 -8.30
C PHE A 390 1.54 -38.60 -8.58
N ALA A 391 1.05 -39.79 -8.91
CA ALA A 391 1.81 -40.88 -9.49
C ALA A 391 0.99 -41.55 -10.60
N ALA A 392 1.54 -41.69 -11.79
CA ALA A 392 0.85 -42.29 -12.94
C ALA A 392 0.90 -43.82 -12.96
N ASN A 393 1.93 -44.42 -12.35
CA ASN A 393 2.25 -45.86 -12.45
C ASN A 393 2.40 -46.51 -11.08
N LEU A 394 2.17 -47.80 -10.99
CA LEU A 394 2.22 -48.58 -9.75
C LEU A 394 3.54 -48.48 -8.99
N ASN A 395 4.65 -48.39 -9.71
CA ASN A 395 6.00 -48.41 -9.15
C ASN A 395 6.54 -47.01 -8.85
N GLN A 396 5.72 -45.97 -9.02
CA GLN A 396 6.08 -44.61 -8.72
C GLN A 396 5.57 -44.17 -7.35
N SER A 397 6.42 -43.46 -6.60
CA SER A 397 6.00 -42.75 -5.40
C SER A 397 5.20 -41.51 -5.78
N LEU A 398 4.28 -41.10 -4.92
CA LEU A 398 3.61 -39.80 -5.01
C LEU A 398 4.66 -38.69 -5.00
N ARG A 399 4.58 -37.78 -5.97
CA ARG A 399 5.43 -36.58 -6.10
C ARG A 399 4.55 -35.37 -6.36
N ARG A 400 5.08 -34.18 -6.08
CA ARG A 400 4.41 -32.94 -6.46
C ARG A 400 4.18 -32.91 -7.96
N VAL A 401 3.01 -32.48 -8.39
CA VAL A 401 2.67 -32.46 -9.82
C VAL A 401 3.69 -31.65 -10.62
N ALA A 402 4.24 -30.58 -10.04
CA ALA A 402 5.30 -29.79 -10.65
C ALA A 402 6.58 -30.58 -10.99
N GLU A 403 6.82 -31.71 -10.34
CA GLU A 403 8.02 -32.54 -10.49
C GLU A 403 7.80 -33.73 -11.46
N VAL A 404 6.59 -33.89 -12.00
CA VAL A 404 6.24 -34.98 -12.91
C VAL A 404 6.71 -34.63 -14.33
N ALA A 405 7.51 -35.50 -14.93
CA ALA A 405 8.17 -35.27 -16.20
C ALA A 405 7.32 -35.52 -17.47
N SER A 406 6.16 -36.20 -17.34
CA SER A 406 5.34 -36.60 -18.48
C SER A 406 4.28 -35.57 -18.85
N GLY A 407 4.48 -34.83 -19.93
CA GLY A 407 3.54 -33.80 -20.39
C GLY A 407 2.15 -34.34 -20.71
N GLY A 408 2.04 -35.51 -21.34
CA GLY A 408 0.72 -36.10 -21.64
C GLY A 408 -0.07 -36.56 -20.42
N GLU A 409 0.60 -37.03 -19.35
CA GLU A 409 -0.07 -37.42 -18.10
C GLU A 409 -0.56 -36.18 -17.34
N ILE A 410 0.24 -35.11 -17.33
CA ILE A 410 -0.12 -33.83 -16.71
C ILE A 410 -1.29 -33.17 -17.47
N SER A 411 -1.31 -33.20 -18.79
CA SER A 411 -2.42 -32.65 -19.60
C SER A 411 -3.74 -33.40 -19.31
N ARG A 412 -3.69 -34.70 -19.17
CA ARG A 412 -4.88 -35.50 -18.77
C ARG A 412 -5.34 -35.17 -17.34
N LEU A 413 -4.41 -35.04 -16.40
CA LEU A 413 -4.72 -34.64 -15.03
C LEU A 413 -5.34 -33.25 -15.02
N MET A 414 -4.80 -32.31 -15.79
CA MET A 414 -5.35 -30.96 -15.90
C MET A 414 -6.77 -30.99 -16.49
N LEU A 415 -7.02 -31.78 -17.55
CA LEU A 415 -8.37 -31.94 -18.08
C LEU A 415 -9.35 -32.45 -16.99
N CYS A 416 -8.93 -33.44 -16.20
CA CYS A 416 -9.76 -33.96 -15.11
C CYS A 416 -10.04 -32.89 -14.05
N ILE A 417 -9.04 -32.10 -13.67
CA ILE A 417 -9.19 -30.99 -12.71
C ILE A 417 -10.15 -29.94 -13.27
N LYS A 418 -9.96 -29.52 -14.53
CA LYS A 418 -10.85 -28.54 -15.18
C LYS A 418 -12.28 -29.07 -15.30
N ALA A 419 -12.48 -30.34 -15.62
CA ALA A 419 -13.79 -30.97 -15.63
C ALA A 419 -14.44 -30.95 -14.25
N LEU A 420 -13.66 -31.15 -13.20
CA LEU A 420 -14.13 -31.13 -11.83
C LEU A 420 -14.59 -29.71 -11.41
N ILE A 421 -13.75 -28.69 -11.64
CA ILE A 421 -14.08 -27.29 -11.35
C ILE A 421 -15.24 -26.82 -12.23
N ALA A 422 -15.32 -27.34 -13.46
CA ALA A 422 -16.37 -27.00 -14.36
C ALA A 422 -17.77 -27.32 -13.80
N SER A 423 -17.89 -28.28 -12.91
CA SER A 423 -19.17 -28.62 -12.27
C SER A 423 -19.54 -27.64 -11.13
N THR A 424 -18.60 -26.86 -10.57
CA THR A 424 -18.79 -26.06 -9.36
C THR A 424 -18.74 -24.55 -9.57
N LYS A 425 -17.87 -24.05 -10.45
CA LYS A 425 -17.72 -22.61 -10.72
C LYS A 425 -18.12 -22.22 -12.13
N GLY A 426 -18.83 -21.12 -12.21
CA GLY A 426 -19.46 -20.59 -13.40
C GLY A 426 -18.54 -19.84 -14.37
N LEU A 427 -17.32 -20.33 -14.71
CA LEU A 427 -16.59 -19.74 -15.84
C LEU A 427 -17.37 -20.00 -17.12
N PRO A 428 -17.79 -18.97 -17.86
CA PRO A 428 -18.72 -19.16 -18.97
C PRO A 428 -18.07 -19.82 -20.18
N THR A 429 -16.77 -19.66 -20.42
CA THR A 429 -16.05 -20.20 -21.57
C THR A 429 -14.73 -20.85 -21.19
N ILE A 430 -14.43 -22.04 -21.67
CA ILE A 430 -13.12 -22.69 -21.55
C ILE A 430 -12.62 -23.08 -22.95
N ILE A 431 -11.38 -22.71 -23.23
CA ILE A 431 -10.70 -23.07 -24.50
C ILE A 431 -9.57 -24.05 -24.19
N PHE A 432 -9.55 -25.16 -24.91
CA PHE A 432 -8.48 -26.16 -24.83
C PHE A 432 -7.65 -26.13 -26.10
N ASP A 433 -6.32 -25.92 -25.96
CA ASP A 433 -5.38 -25.95 -27.08
C ASP A 433 -4.49 -27.19 -27.01
N GLU A 434 -4.64 -28.08 -28.02
CA GLU A 434 -3.78 -29.24 -28.23
C GLU A 434 -3.52 -30.12 -26.98
N ILE A 435 -4.52 -30.21 -26.09
CA ILE A 435 -4.39 -31.06 -24.87
C ILE A 435 -4.41 -32.54 -25.19
N ASP A 436 -4.72 -32.92 -26.42
CA ASP A 436 -4.81 -34.25 -26.96
C ASP A 436 -3.49 -34.76 -27.56
N THR A 437 -2.39 -34.02 -27.39
CA THR A 437 -1.05 -34.40 -27.86
C THR A 437 -0.58 -35.71 -27.25
N GLY A 438 -0.19 -36.68 -28.11
CA GLY A 438 0.27 -37.99 -27.67
C GLY A 438 -0.85 -38.96 -27.24
N VAL A 439 -2.10 -38.64 -27.55
CA VAL A 439 -3.26 -39.48 -27.26
C VAL A 439 -3.85 -40.03 -28.58
N SER A 440 -4.39 -41.21 -28.55
CA SER A 440 -4.99 -41.83 -29.75
C SER A 440 -6.15 -42.77 -29.38
N GLY A 441 -6.96 -43.07 -30.40
CA GLY A 441 -7.99 -44.11 -30.32
C GLY A 441 -9.06 -43.91 -29.24
N ALA A 442 -9.22 -44.91 -28.38
CA ALA A 442 -10.28 -44.92 -27.35
C ALA A 442 -10.10 -43.79 -26.31
N ILE A 443 -8.86 -43.42 -25.98
CA ILE A 443 -8.59 -42.33 -25.00
C ILE A 443 -9.02 -40.96 -25.55
N ALA A 444 -8.73 -40.71 -26.82
CA ALA A 444 -9.19 -39.45 -27.48
C ALA A 444 -10.72 -39.35 -27.52
N SER A 445 -11.40 -40.47 -27.76
CA SER A 445 -12.88 -40.53 -27.71
C SER A 445 -13.43 -40.22 -26.31
N GLN A 446 -12.77 -40.68 -25.24
CA GLN A 446 -13.16 -40.39 -23.87
C GLN A 446 -12.90 -38.92 -23.50
N MET A 447 -11.78 -38.35 -23.98
CA MET A 447 -11.51 -36.91 -23.81
C MET A 447 -12.63 -36.07 -24.45
N GLY A 448 -13.02 -36.36 -25.69
CA GLY A 448 -14.15 -35.71 -26.35
C GLY A 448 -15.48 -35.87 -25.59
N GLU A 449 -15.72 -37.05 -24.97
CA GLU A 449 -16.90 -37.22 -24.14
C GLU A 449 -16.90 -36.39 -22.85
N ILE A 450 -15.76 -36.28 -22.17
CA ILE A 450 -15.60 -35.42 -20.99
C ILE A 450 -15.86 -33.94 -21.38
N MET A 451 -15.28 -33.48 -22.50
CA MET A 451 -15.50 -32.11 -23.00
C MET A 451 -16.96 -31.88 -23.34
N ARG A 452 -17.62 -32.81 -23.99
CA ARG A 452 -19.05 -32.78 -24.29
C ARG A 452 -19.91 -32.67 -23.02
N GLN A 453 -19.55 -33.43 -21.97
CA GLN A 453 -20.25 -33.34 -20.68
C GLN A 453 -20.03 -31.97 -20.01
N MET A 454 -18.82 -31.46 -20.05
CA MET A 454 -18.54 -30.08 -19.55
C MET A 454 -19.37 -29.03 -20.31
N ALA A 455 -19.60 -29.26 -21.59
CA ALA A 455 -20.33 -28.35 -22.45
C ALA A 455 -21.83 -28.24 -22.14
N ASN A 456 -22.40 -29.15 -21.34
CA ASN A 456 -23.77 -29.01 -20.86
C ASN A 456 -24.01 -27.82 -19.91
N ALA A 457 -22.95 -27.35 -19.26
CA ALA A 457 -23.04 -26.26 -18.28
C ALA A 457 -22.35 -24.98 -18.74
N ARG A 458 -21.54 -25.03 -19.82
CA ARG A 458 -20.71 -23.91 -20.28
C ARG A 458 -20.24 -24.08 -21.72
N GLN A 459 -19.69 -23.03 -22.31
CA GLN A 459 -19.11 -23.10 -23.64
C GLN A 459 -17.71 -23.73 -23.57
N ILE A 460 -17.48 -24.79 -24.37
CA ILE A 460 -16.19 -25.44 -24.53
C ILE A 460 -15.74 -25.29 -25.98
N ILE A 461 -14.55 -24.74 -26.17
CA ILE A 461 -13.91 -24.62 -27.49
C ILE A 461 -12.61 -25.41 -27.45
N THR A 462 -12.43 -26.35 -28.37
CA THR A 462 -11.21 -27.18 -28.41
C THR A 462 -10.52 -27.06 -29.77
N ILE A 463 -9.22 -26.78 -29.74
CA ILE A 463 -8.36 -26.90 -30.91
C ILE A 463 -7.77 -28.29 -30.91
N THR A 464 -8.09 -29.07 -31.93
CA THR A 464 -7.68 -30.47 -32.02
C THR A 464 -7.32 -30.85 -33.43
N HIS A 465 -6.47 -31.87 -33.55
CA HIS A 465 -6.20 -32.59 -34.79
C HIS A 465 -6.78 -34.02 -34.78
N LEU A 466 -7.44 -34.41 -33.69
CA LEU A 466 -7.97 -35.78 -33.53
C LEU A 466 -9.45 -35.87 -33.97
N PRO A 467 -9.77 -36.72 -34.97
CA PRO A 467 -11.14 -36.91 -35.43
C PRO A 467 -12.04 -37.46 -34.34
N GLN A 468 -11.50 -38.22 -33.37
CA GLN A 468 -12.28 -38.81 -32.25
C GLN A 468 -12.83 -37.73 -31.30
N VAL A 469 -12.15 -36.61 -31.15
CA VAL A 469 -12.62 -35.47 -30.39
C VAL A 469 -13.61 -34.64 -31.24
N ALA A 470 -13.24 -34.36 -32.49
CA ALA A 470 -14.03 -33.56 -33.40
C ALA A 470 -15.44 -34.13 -33.65
N VAL A 471 -15.58 -35.44 -33.76
CA VAL A 471 -16.88 -36.12 -33.97
C VAL A 471 -17.87 -35.90 -32.79
N ARG A 472 -17.40 -35.48 -31.62
CA ARG A 472 -18.25 -35.24 -30.43
C ARG A 472 -18.75 -33.81 -30.34
N SER A 473 -18.24 -32.89 -31.19
CA SER A 473 -18.63 -31.48 -31.16
C SER A 473 -20.02 -31.25 -31.72
N GLN A 474 -20.64 -30.19 -31.26
CA GLN A 474 -21.90 -29.63 -31.78
C GLN A 474 -21.67 -28.64 -32.91
N HIS A 475 -20.55 -27.90 -32.82
CA HIS A 475 -20.12 -26.91 -33.78
C HIS A 475 -18.70 -27.16 -34.23
N HIS A 476 -18.42 -27.06 -35.52
CA HIS A 476 -17.12 -27.36 -36.09
C HIS A 476 -16.65 -26.17 -36.95
N TYR A 477 -15.53 -25.57 -36.55
CA TYR A 477 -14.89 -24.48 -37.23
C TYR A 477 -13.63 -24.97 -37.94
N LEU A 478 -13.55 -24.71 -39.25
CA LEU A 478 -12.38 -25.02 -40.06
C LEU A 478 -11.51 -23.79 -40.26
N VAL A 479 -10.28 -23.86 -39.79
CA VAL A 479 -9.24 -22.84 -40.02
C VAL A 479 -8.41 -23.27 -41.23
N TYR A 480 -8.33 -22.40 -42.23
CA TYR A 480 -7.59 -22.66 -43.47
C TYR A 480 -6.82 -21.43 -43.95
N LYS A 481 -5.85 -21.65 -44.82
CA LYS A 481 -5.11 -20.59 -45.46
C LYS A 481 -5.56 -20.42 -46.92
N GLU A 482 -5.59 -19.19 -47.36
CA GLU A 482 -5.84 -18.81 -48.76
C GLU A 482 -4.69 -17.93 -49.21
N ASP A 483 -4.07 -18.32 -50.31
CA ASP A 483 -3.04 -17.52 -50.93
C ASP A 483 -3.67 -16.52 -51.89
N THR A 484 -3.49 -15.24 -51.61
CA THR A 484 -3.84 -14.16 -52.50
C THR A 484 -2.65 -13.75 -53.34
N ASP A 485 -2.79 -12.95 -54.37
CA ASP A 485 -1.70 -12.46 -55.23
C ASP A 485 -0.61 -11.69 -54.45
N VAL A 486 -0.88 -11.27 -53.23
CA VAL A 486 -0.03 -10.40 -52.41
C VAL A 486 0.49 -11.10 -51.17
N ARG A 487 -0.31 -11.93 -50.52
CA ARG A 487 -0.01 -12.55 -49.22
C ARG A 487 -0.85 -13.79 -48.93
N THR A 488 -0.38 -14.62 -48.00
CA THR A 488 -1.18 -15.72 -47.44
C THR A 488 -2.05 -15.18 -46.31
N GLU A 489 -3.36 -15.43 -46.34
CA GLU A 489 -4.33 -15.02 -45.32
C GLU A 489 -4.92 -16.22 -44.61
N THR A 490 -5.17 -16.07 -43.30
CA THR A 490 -5.85 -17.08 -42.48
C THR A 490 -7.32 -16.76 -42.39
N HIS A 491 -8.16 -17.75 -42.69
CA HIS A 491 -9.61 -17.68 -42.62
C HIS A 491 -10.16 -18.76 -41.69
N ILE A 492 -11.38 -18.53 -41.18
CA ILE A 492 -12.14 -19.49 -40.37
C ILE A 492 -13.62 -19.48 -40.83
N ARG A 493 -14.23 -20.63 -40.81
CA ARG A 493 -15.66 -20.74 -41.04
C ARG A 493 -16.27 -21.89 -40.30
N GLU A 494 -17.54 -21.78 -39.91
CA GLU A 494 -18.31 -22.89 -39.37
C GLU A 494 -18.66 -23.85 -40.50
N LEU A 495 -18.52 -25.15 -40.24
CA LEU A 495 -18.87 -26.19 -41.20
C LEU A 495 -20.33 -26.58 -41.06
N THR A 496 -21.03 -26.78 -42.18
CA THR A 496 -22.32 -27.45 -42.20
C THR A 496 -22.18 -28.90 -41.87
N THR A 497 -23.28 -29.56 -41.48
CA THR A 497 -23.25 -31.02 -41.12
C THR A 497 -22.58 -31.89 -42.17
N PRO A 498 -22.88 -31.77 -43.51
CA PRO A 498 -22.18 -32.56 -44.54
C PRO A 498 -20.65 -32.25 -44.61
N GLU A 499 -20.29 -30.99 -44.47
CA GLU A 499 -18.88 -30.59 -44.49
C GLU A 499 -18.12 -31.07 -43.23
N HIS A 500 -18.78 -31.06 -42.07
CA HIS A 500 -18.25 -31.67 -40.82
C HIS A 500 -17.92 -33.16 -41.00
N GLU A 501 -18.85 -33.93 -41.56
CA GLU A 501 -18.64 -35.36 -41.86
C GLU A 501 -17.47 -35.55 -42.84
N ALA A 502 -17.40 -34.75 -43.89
CA ALA A 502 -16.33 -34.83 -44.87
C ALA A 502 -14.96 -34.48 -44.27
N GLU A 503 -14.88 -33.44 -43.43
CA GLU A 503 -13.64 -33.07 -42.73
C GLU A 503 -13.18 -34.14 -41.73
N ILE A 504 -14.10 -34.76 -41.00
CA ILE A 504 -13.76 -35.87 -40.11
C ILE A 504 -13.20 -37.05 -40.91
N GLU A 505 -13.76 -37.39 -42.07
CA GLU A 505 -13.20 -38.48 -42.93
C GLU A 505 -11.79 -38.08 -43.46
N LYS A 506 -11.58 -36.81 -43.85
CA LYS A 506 -10.25 -36.31 -44.20
C LYS A 506 -9.27 -36.44 -43.04
N MET A 507 -9.66 -36.03 -41.82
CA MET A 507 -8.83 -36.18 -40.61
C MET A 507 -8.49 -37.62 -40.25
N ARG A 508 -9.36 -38.62 -40.60
CA ARG A 508 -9.10 -40.02 -40.39
C ARG A 508 -8.12 -40.63 -41.38
N SER A 509 -7.97 -40.01 -42.55
CA SER A 509 -7.11 -40.47 -43.61
C SER A 509 -5.68 -39.93 -43.51
N LEU A 510 -5.46 -38.91 -42.66
CA LEU A 510 -4.16 -38.35 -42.30
C LEU A 510 -3.54 -39.12 -41.12
#